data_c9696f391f3abfc335ad311ca453c0f0
#
_entry.id   c9696f391f3abfc335ad311ca453c0f0
#
_cell.length_a   1.000
_cell.length_b   1.000
_cell.length_c   1.000
_cell.angle_alpha   90.00
_cell.angle_beta   90.00
_cell.angle_gamma   90.00
#
_symmetry.space_group_name_H-M   'P 1'
#
loop_
_entity.id
_entity.type
_entity.pdbx_description
1 polymer ?
#
loop_
_entity_poly.entity_id
_entity_poly.type
_entity_poly.pdbx_seq_one_letter_code
_entity_poly.pdbx_strand_id
1 'polypeptide(L)'
;MIEKESYILDEGFLGTKSLFTKQNKFSFSLFLDKNEETRKSFKELEKIFKEENVTVKRLYTPNVYHITRVIDIDELPEDNFKSADYDGILLSTTGDKSDAIITRDLSKTLTVMPGDCIVIALIDEKAGIKGILHAGWKGLIDGIIVNTIEMFKEKGANVNNIKGILFPSVSMNCYDLEEDIIVGFRKFAKELGLNEEEIISYNAEKDRYNIDLRKLALTQIKKLGLKDDNMKTMEYCTYSNKDEKGNYKFHSHRRDRTLSMNMALFLGKGKGKEK
;
A
#
# COMPACT_ATOMS: atom_id res chain seq x y z
N MET A 1 6.34 -8.82 -12.60
CA MET A 1 7.00 -8.62 -11.29
C MET A 1 8.39 -9.18 -11.34
N ILE A 2 9.36 -8.45 -10.79
CA ILE A 2 10.75 -8.88 -10.67
C ILE A 2 11.10 -8.92 -9.20
N GLU A 3 11.60 -10.05 -8.71
CA GLU A 3 12.11 -10.17 -7.36
C GLU A 3 13.62 -9.86 -7.37
N LYS A 4 14.02 -8.81 -6.68
CA LYS A 4 15.40 -8.41 -6.42
C LYS A 4 15.84 -8.87 -5.02
N GLU A 5 17.12 -8.74 -4.69
CA GLU A 5 17.64 -9.12 -3.37
C GLU A 5 16.90 -8.40 -2.23
N SER A 6 16.71 -7.10 -2.33
CA SER A 6 16.17 -6.25 -1.25
C SER A 6 14.76 -5.71 -1.48
N TYR A 7 14.14 -5.96 -2.64
CA TYR A 7 12.80 -5.45 -2.97
C TYR A 7 12.09 -6.26 -4.06
N ILE A 8 10.78 -6.06 -4.19
CA ILE A 8 9.95 -6.53 -5.29
C ILE A 8 9.64 -5.34 -6.19
N LEU A 9 9.80 -5.51 -7.50
CA LEU A 9 9.64 -4.46 -8.51
C LEU A 9 8.51 -4.81 -9.49
N ASP A 10 7.64 -3.85 -9.76
CA ASP A 10 6.87 -3.74 -10.99
C ASP A 10 7.42 -2.60 -11.85
N GLU A 11 7.81 -2.90 -13.10
CA GLU A 11 8.57 -1.95 -13.92
C GLU A 11 7.71 -0.92 -14.65
N GLY A 12 6.40 -1.10 -14.73
CA GLY A 12 5.64 -0.12 -15.49
C GLY A 12 4.16 -0.40 -15.74
N PHE A 13 3.53 -1.32 -15.03
CA PHE A 13 2.09 -1.57 -15.18
C PHE A 13 1.25 -0.30 -14.96
N LEU A 14 1.66 0.54 -14.01
CA LEU A 14 1.05 1.84 -13.73
C LEU A 14 1.68 3.00 -14.54
N GLY A 15 2.42 2.71 -15.60
CA GLY A 15 3.15 3.74 -16.37
C GLY A 15 4.37 4.32 -15.64
N THR A 16 4.72 3.80 -14.48
CA THR A 16 5.94 4.07 -13.71
C THR A 16 6.23 2.89 -12.78
N LYS A 17 7.42 2.88 -12.18
CA LYS A 17 7.84 1.78 -11.31
C LYS A 17 7.10 1.79 -9.96
N SER A 18 6.80 0.59 -9.44
CA SER A 18 6.28 0.37 -8.09
C SER A 18 7.16 -0.64 -7.37
N LEU A 19 7.51 -0.34 -6.13
CA LEU A 19 8.47 -1.10 -5.32
C LEU A 19 7.86 -1.51 -3.98
N PHE A 20 8.26 -2.69 -3.48
CA PHE A 20 7.97 -3.11 -2.11
C PHE A 20 9.24 -3.64 -1.46
N THR A 21 9.66 -3.06 -0.34
CA THR A 21 10.91 -3.41 0.32
C THR A 21 10.84 -4.74 1.07
N LYS A 22 11.98 -5.43 1.18
CA LYS A 22 12.14 -6.65 1.98
C LYS A 22 12.86 -6.34 3.31
N GLN A 23 12.57 -7.11 4.36
CA GLN A 23 13.11 -6.84 5.70
C GLN A 23 14.63 -7.02 5.84
N ASN A 24 15.27 -7.76 4.95
CA ASN A 24 16.71 -8.05 5.04
C ASN A 24 17.62 -6.80 5.01
N LYS A 25 17.11 -5.70 4.45
CA LYS A 25 17.83 -4.42 4.30
C LYS A 25 17.08 -3.23 4.89
N PHE A 26 15.80 -3.41 5.26
CA PHE A 26 14.93 -2.29 5.61
C PHE A 26 14.22 -2.53 6.95
N SER A 27 14.17 -1.48 7.74
CA SER A 27 13.34 -1.37 8.92
C SER A 27 12.86 0.08 9.02
N PHE A 28 11.57 0.32 8.75
CA PHE A 28 10.97 1.65 8.83
C PHE A 28 10.10 1.74 10.07
N SER A 29 10.17 2.84 10.80
CA SER A 29 9.28 3.15 11.91
C SER A 29 8.06 3.92 11.44
N LEU A 30 6.88 3.62 12.02
CA LEU A 30 5.64 4.37 11.80
C LEU A 30 5.73 5.84 12.22
N PHE A 31 6.63 6.16 13.14
CA PHE A 31 6.88 7.52 13.60
C PHE A 31 8.10 8.05 12.86
N LEU A 32 8.11 9.32 12.51
CA LEU A 32 9.24 10.02 11.86
C LEU A 32 10.52 9.95 12.73
N ASP A 33 10.84 8.75 13.17
CA ASP A 33 11.95 8.47 14.06
C ASP A 33 13.26 8.43 13.28
N LYS A 34 14.16 9.34 13.64
CA LYS A 34 15.50 9.46 13.03
C LYS A 34 16.51 8.49 13.63
N ASN A 35 16.07 7.30 14.09
CA ASN A 35 16.97 6.29 14.61
C ASN A 35 17.93 5.76 13.52
N GLU A 36 18.98 5.07 13.96
CA GLU A 36 20.04 4.59 13.07
C GLU A 36 19.54 3.57 12.04
N GLU A 37 18.59 2.71 12.42
CA GLU A 37 18.03 1.70 11.53
C GLU A 37 17.22 2.33 10.39
N THR A 38 16.38 3.32 10.70
CA THR A 38 15.64 4.07 9.69
C THR A 38 16.60 4.80 8.75
N ARG A 39 17.66 5.44 9.26
CA ARG A 39 18.68 6.07 8.40
C ARG A 39 19.39 5.08 7.47
N LYS A 40 19.75 3.89 7.97
CA LYS A 40 20.33 2.82 7.14
C LYS A 40 19.37 2.40 6.03
N SER A 41 18.07 2.28 6.35
CA SER A 41 17.04 1.94 5.38
C SER A 41 16.92 2.99 4.27
N PHE A 42 16.99 4.29 4.61
CA PHE A 42 16.95 5.35 3.60
C PHE A 42 18.22 5.38 2.72
N LYS A 43 19.39 5.08 3.27
CA LYS A 43 20.62 4.92 2.46
C LYS A 43 20.51 3.74 1.48
N GLU A 44 19.85 2.67 1.88
CA GLU A 44 19.60 1.54 0.96
C GLU A 44 18.57 1.91 -0.10
N LEU A 45 17.52 2.67 0.22
CA LEU A 45 16.58 3.22 -0.75
C LEU A 45 17.28 4.10 -1.80
N GLU A 46 18.22 4.94 -1.37
CA GLU A 46 19.00 5.78 -2.30
C GLU A 46 19.77 4.93 -3.33
N LYS A 47 20.35 3.81 -2.91
CA LYS A 47 21.02 2.87 -3.83
C LYS A 47 20.04 2.27 -4.82
N ILE A 48 18.86 1.81 -4.34
CA ILE A 48 17.81 1.29 -5.21
C ILE A 48 17.37 2.35 -6.23
N PHE A 49 17.16 3.60 -5.81
CA PHE A 49 16.78 4.67 -6.73
C PHE A 49 17.84 4.89 -7.82
N LYS A 50 19.13 4.79 -7.48
CA LYS A 50 20.23 4.85 -8.44
C LYS A 50 20.23 3.63 -9.39
N GLU A 51 20.08 2.43 -8.86
CA GLU A 51 19.99 1.18 -9.65
C GLU A 51 18.82 1.21 -10.63
N GLU A 52 17.68 1.75 -10.18
CA GLU A 52 16.47 1.84 -11.00
C GLU A 52 16.41 3.10 -11.90
N ASN A 53 17.47 3.91 -11.91
CA ASN A 53 17.56 5.17 -12.68
C ASN A 53 16.40 6.14 -12.38
N VAL A 54 16.02 6.25 -11.10
CA VAL A 54 15.00 7.20 -10.65
C VAL A 54 15.61 8.19 -9.66
N THR A 55 15.14 9.44 -9.70
CA THR A 55 15.52 10.46 -8.74
C THR A 55 14.35 10.75 -7.81
N VAL A 56 14.52 10.44 -6.55
CA VAL A 56 13.51 10.70 -5.52
C VAL A 56 14.13 11.58 -4.43
N LYS A 57 13.63 12.80 -4.30
CA LYS A 57 14.05 13.74 -3.25
C LYS A 57 13.03 13.82 -2.11
N ARG A 58 11.78 13.45 -2.39
CA ARG A 58 10.69 13.54 -1.42
C ARG A 58 9.71 12.38 -1.60
N LEU A 59 9.36 11.79 -0.48
CA LEU A 59 8.33 10.75 -0.35
C LEU A 59 7.13 11.35 0.39
N TYR A 60 5.94 11.19 -0.15
CA TYR A 60 4.69 11.62 0.48
C TYR A 60 3.94 10.42 1.01
N THR A 61 3.53 10.49 2.28
CA THR A 61 2.81 9.39 2.96
C THR A 61 1.58 9.92 3.71
N PRO A 62 0.47 9.18 3.74
CA PRO A 62 -0.65 9.50 4.63
C PRO A 62 -0.23 9.33 6.09
N ASN A 63 -0.89 10.06 6.99
CA ASN A 63 -0.80 9.84 8.43
C ASN A 63 -1.82 8.77 8.85
N VAL A 64 -1.40 7.50 8.75
CA VAL A 64 -2.26 6.32 8.83
C VAL A 64 -2.88 6.13 10.22
N TYR A 65 -4.21 5.98 10.27
CA TYR A 65 -5.00 5.79 11.49
C TYR A 65 -6.10 4.73 11.38
N HIS A 66 -6.10 3.91 10.30
CA HIS A 66 -7.15 2.91 10.01
C HIS A 66 -8.54 3.53 9.90
N ILE A 67 -8.63 4.63 9.16
CA ILE A 67 -9.84 5.40 8.87
C ILE A 67 -10.10 5.44 7.36
N THR A 68 -11.16 6.16 6.94
CA THR A 68 -11.56 6.21 5.52
C THR A 68 -11.29 7.55 4.84
N ARG A 69 -10.50 8.42 5.48
CA ARG A 69 -10.19 9.74 4.94
C ARG A 69 -9.14 9.66 3.85
N VAL A 70 -9.44 10.31 2.74
CA VAL A 70 -8.54 10.53 1.60
C VAL A 70 -8.15 12.01 1.56
N ILE A 71 -6.91 12.31 1.25
CA ILE A 71 -6.40 13.68 1.14
C ILE A 71 -5.82 13.90 -0.26
N ASP A 72 -6.24 14.98 -0.92
CA ASP A 72 -5.53 15.52 -2.07
C ASP A 72 -4.36 16.37 -1.57
N ILE A 73 -3.14 15.85 -1.76
CA ILE A 73 -1.94 16.52 -1.25
C ILE A 73 -1.53 17.75 -2.05
N ASP A 74 -2.14 17.99 -3.20
CA ASP A 74 -1.91 19.21 -3.98
C ASP A 74 -2.70 20.41 -3.42
N GLU A 75 -3.73 20.14 -2.62
CA GLU A 75 -4.54 21.16 -1.93
C GLU A 75 -3.95 21.52 -0.54
N LEU A 76 -2.94 20.79 -0.07
CA LEU A 76 -2.33 21.03 1.23
C LEU A 76 -1.24 22.11 1.14
N PRO A 77 -1.24 23.09 2.05
CA PRO A 77 -0.10 23.98 2.21
C PRO A 77 1.12 23.21 2.75
N GLU A 78 2.32 23.72 2.49
CA GLU A 78 3.57 23.03 2.84
C GLU A 78 3.72 22.78 4.35
N ASP A 79 3.23 23.68 5.18
CA ASP A 79 3.26 23.58 6.65
C ASP A 79 2.29 22.54 7.22
N ASN A 80 1.39 22.00 6.40
CA ASN A 80 0.55 20.85 6.78
C ASN A 80 1.30 19.51 6.71
N PHE A 81 2.55 19.49 6.23
CA PHE A 81 3.35 18.27 6.24
C PHE A 81 4.29 18.23 7.44
N LYS A 82 4.27 17.12 8.16
CA LYS A 82 5.34 16.76 9.11
C LYS A 82 6.43 16.06 8.35
N SER A 83 7.62 16.66 8.28
CA SER A 83 8.69 16.16 7.43
C SER A 83 9.95 15.85 8.22
N ALA A 84 10.65 14.79 7.80
CA ALA A 84 11.96 14.41 8.29
C ALA A 84 12.92 14.18 7.13
N ASP A 85 14.12 14.73 7.20
CA ASP A 85 15.18 14.50 6.23
C ASP A 85 16.04 13.30 6.64
N TYR A 86 16.26 12.41 5.70
CA TYR A 86 17.09 11.22 5.81
C TYR A 86 18.15 11.23 4.71
N ASP A 87 19.25 11.95 4.98
CA ASP A 87 20.41 12.05 4.10
C ASP A 87 20.05 12.53 2.66
N GLY A 88 19.16 13.53 2.56
CA GLY A 88 18.73 14.14 1.31
C GLY A 88 17.44 13.57 0.70
N ILE A 89 16.81 12.58 1.34
CA ILE A 89 15.44 12.12 1.02
C ILE A 89 14.49 12.63 2.11
N LEU A 90 13.57 13.51 1.74
CA LEU A 90 12.57 14.05 2.63
C LEU A 90 11.36 13.10 2.71
N LEU A 91 11.07 12.54 3.88
CA LEU A 91 9.80 11.85 4.16
C LEU A 91 8.80 12.85 4.72
N SER A 92 7.67 13.02 4.04
CA SER A 92 6.63 14.01 4.37
C SER A 92 5.30 13.31 4.63
N THR A 93 4.86 13.35 5.88
CA THR A 93 3.59 12.79 6.33
C THR A 93 2.54 13.90 6.39
N THR A 94 1.32 13.66 5.92
CA THR A 94 0.22 14.62 6.08
C THR A 94 0.02 14.94 7.57
N GLY A 95 -0.21 16.20 7.92
CA GLY A 95 -0.48 16.61 9.30
C GLY A 95 -1.78 16.04 9.82
N ASP A 96 -2.77 16.01 8.97
CA ASP A 96 -4.07 15.41 9.24
C ASP A 96 -4.05 13.88 9.11
N LYS A 97 -4.85 13.22 9.95
CA LYS A 97 -5.08 11.77 9.87
C LYS A 97 -5.73 11.40 8.54
N SER A 98 -5.16 10.41 7.86
CA SER A 98 -5.69 9.88 6.59
C SER A 98 -5.12 8.50 6.32
N ASP A 99 -5.83 7.70 5.55
CA ASP A 99 -5.34 6.39 5.12
C ASP A 99 -5.13 6.32 3.59
N ALA A 100 -5.39 7.42 2.89
CA ALA A 100 -5.08 7.55 1.47
C ALA A 100 -4.66 8.98 1.13
N ILE A 101 -3.79 9.08 0.13
CA ILE A 101 -3.41 10.35 -0.51
C ILE A 101 -3.50 10.24 -2.03
N ILE A 102 -3.91 11.33 -2.66
CA ILE A 102 -3.93 11.47 -4.12
C ILE A 102 -3.17 12.72 -4.54
N THR A 103 -2.78 12.78 -5.82
CA THR A 103 -2.12 13.94 -6.44
C THR A 103 -2.32 13.96 -7.95
N ARG A 104 -2.34 15.14 -8.55
CA ARG A 104 -2.23 15.35 -10.00
C ARG A 104 -0.79 15.52 -10.46
N ASP A 105 0.13 15.79 -9.55
CA ASP A 105 1.55 15.82 -9.89
C ASP A 105 2.11 14.38 -9.97
N LEU A 106 2.10 13.82 -11.18
CA LEU A 106 2.60 12.47 -11.43
C LEU A 106 4.09 12.31 -11.13
N SER A 107 4.85 13.40 -10.96
CA SER A 107 6.27 13.35 -10.57
C SER A 107 6.50 13.08 -9.08
N LYS A 108 5.51 13.31 -8.22
CA LYS A 108 5.60 13.02 -6.79
C LYS A 108 5.70 11.50 -6.56
N THR A 109 6.53 11.08 -5.62
CA THR A 109 6.60 9.69 -5.17
C THR A 109 5.73 9.51 -3.93
N LEU A 110 4.76 8.60 -4.02
CA LEU A 110 3.84 8.27 -2.94
C LEU A 110 4.31 7.00 -2.24
N THR A 111 4.11 6.92 -0.93
CA THR A 111 4.50 5.75 -0.14
C THR A 111 3.53 5.46 0.99
N VAL A 112 3.49 4.20 1.43
CA VAL A 112 2.85 3.73 2.66
C VAL A 112 3.77 2.70 3.30
N MET A 113 3.83 2.69 4.61
CA MET A 113 4.64 1.74 5.37
C MET A 113 3.73 0.71 6.08
N PRO A 114 3.40 -0.42 5.41
CA PRO A 114 2.57 -1.47 6.02
C PRO A 114 3.41 -2.49 6.80
N GLY A 115 2.81 -3.09 7.84
CA GLY A 115 3.24 -4.39 8.34
C GLY A 115 2.60 -5.51 7.49
N ASP A 116 1.30 -5.72 7.67
CA ASP A 116 0.52 -6.79 7.01
C ASP A 116 -0.68 -6.27 6.22
N CYS A 117 -1.08 -5.01 6.45
CA CYS A 117 -2.28 -4.44 5.86
C CYS A 117 -2.14 -4.29 4.34
N ILE A 118 -3.28 -4.29 3.66
CA ILE A 118 -3.35 -4.05 2.23
C ILE A 118 -2.92 -2.61 1.92
N VAL A 119 -2.08 -2.47 0.91
CA VAL A 119 -1.76 -1.20 0.26
C VAL A 119 -2.09 -1.32 -1.22
N ILE A 120 -2.73 -0.30 -1.77
CA ILE A 120 -3.07 -0.25 -3.19
C ILE A 120 -2.59 1.09 -3.76
N ALA A 121 -1.85 1.04 -4.86
CA ALA A 121 -1.59 2.20 -5.70
C ALA A 121 -2.58 2.24 -6.87
N LEU A 122 -3.11 3.42 -7.17
CA LEU A 122 -4.06 3.67 -8.26
C LEU A 122 -3.59 4.81 -9.15
N ILE A 123 -3.87 4.72 -10.45
CA ILE A 123 -3.61 5.79 -11.42
C ILE A 123 -4.66 5.82 -12.52
N ASP A 124 -5.10 7.01 -12.90
CA ASP A 124 -5.66 7.30 -14.22
C ASP A 124 -4.69 8.21 -14.96
N GLU A 125 -3.90 7.64 -15.88
CA GLU A 125 -2.89 8.38 -16.65
C GLU A 125 -3.52 9.44 -17.57
N LYS A 126 -4.74 9.19 -18.07
CA LYS A 126 -5.44 10.12 -18.95
C LYS A 126 -5.97 11.34 -18.19
N ALA A 127 -6.48 11.13 -16.99
CA ALA A 127 -6.88 12.21 -16.11
C ALA A 127 -5.69 12.89 -15.39
N GLY A 128 -4.51 12.28 -15.45
CA GLY A 128 -3.33 12.78 -14.75
C GLY A 128 -3.46 12.73 -13.24
N ILE A 129 -4.05 11.66 -12.68
CA ILE A 129 -4.28 11.50 -11.24
C ILE A 129 -3.67 10.18 -10.78
N LYS A 130 -2.96 10.20 -9.66
CA LYS A 130 -2.50 9.00 -8.99
C LYS A 130 -2.71 9.09 -7.48
N GLY A 131 -2.76 7.94 -6.83
CA GLY A 131 -2.92 7.85 -5.37
C GLY A 131 -2.37 6.55 -4.81
N ILE A 132 -2.20 6.53 -3.51
CA ILE A 132 -1.87 5.34 -2.74
C ILE A 132 -2.75 5.31 -1.50
N LEU A 133 -3.24 4.13 -1.14
CA LEU A 133 -4.09 3.93 0.01
C LEU A 133 -3.63 2.76 0.88
N HIS A 134 -3.87 2.90 2.18
CA HIS A 134 -3.74 1.86 3.19
C HIS A 134 -5.14 1.35 3.54
N ALA A 135 -5.36 0.05 3.42
CA ALA A 135 -6.61 -0.61 3.79
C ALA A 135 -6.35 -1.68 4.85
N GLY A 136 -6.20 -1.27 6.09
CA GLY A 136 -6.37 -2.17 7.22
C GLY A 136 -7.81 -2.70 7.26
N TRP A 137 -8.07 -3.80 7.99
CA TRP A 137 -9.38 -4.46 7.97
C TRP A 137 -10.57 -3.53 8.27
N LYS A 138 -10.43 -2.58 9.22
CA LYS A 138 -11.46 -1.57 9.50
C LYS A 138 -11.69 -0.65 8.31
N GLY A 139 -10.63 0.00 7.82
CA GLY A 139 -10.72 0.90 6.68
C GLY A 139 -11.27 0.21 5.43
N LEU A 140 -10.97 -1.08 5.23
CA LEU A 140 -11.51 -1.89 4.12
C LEU A 140 -13.02 -2.02 4.23
N ILE A 141 -13.55 -2.43 5.38
CA ILE A 141 -15.00 -2.57 5.61
C ILE A 141 -15.68 -1.22 5.59
N ASP A 142 -15.08 -0.19 6.20
CA ASP A 142 -15.65 1.14 6.34
C ASP A 142 -15.58 1.95 5.04
N GLY A 143 -14.88 1.48 3.98
CA GLY A 143 -14.95 2.01 2.63
C GLY A 143 -13.80 2.92 2.19
N ILE A 144 -12.57 2.76 2.68
CA ILE A 144 -11.41 3.55 2.21
C ILE A 144 -11.19 3.42 0.70
N ILE A 145 -11.42 2.22 0.13
CA ILE A 145 -11.30 2.00 -1.32
C ILE A 145 -12.39 2.78 -2.06
N VAL A 146 -13.63 2.74 -1.55
CA VAL A 146 -14.76 3.48 -2.12
C VAL A 146 -14.43 4.98 -2.15
N ASN A 147 -14.08 5.55 -1.00
CA ASN A 147 -13.78 6.97 -0.88
C ASN A 147 -12.62 7.40 -1.78
N THR A 148 -11.60 6.55 -1.94
CA THR A 148 -10.47 6.86 -2.82
C THR A 148 -10.91 6.89 -4.28
N ILE A 149 -11.69 5.90 -4.74
CA ILE A 149 -12.17 5.85 -6.13
C ILE A 149 -13.17 6.99 -6.40
N GLU A 150 -14.05 7.33 -5.45
CA GLU A 150 -14.95 8.48 -5.60
C GLU A 150 -14.17 9.79 -5.71
N MET A 151 -13.16 10.01 -4.89
CA MET A 151 -12.30 11.19 -5.01
C MET A 151 -11.57 11.24 -6.37
N PHE A 152 -11.11 10.09 -6.90
CA PHE A 152 -10.57 10.02 -8.26
C PHE A 152 -11.61 10.51 -9.30
N LYS A 153 -12.87 10.04 -9.20
CA LYS A 153 -13.96 10.46 -10.10
C LYS A 153 -14.28 11.95 -9.97
N GLU A 154 -14.37 12.47 -8.74
CA GLU A 154 -14.59 13.91 -8.47
C GLU A 154 -13.50 14.77 -9.10
N LYS A 155 -12.26 14.28 -9.12
CA LYS A 155 -11.13 14.92 -9.78
C LYS A 155 -11.06 14.64 -11.29
N GLY A 156 -12.07 13.99 -11.89
CA GLY A 156 -12.22 13.80 -13.34
C GLY A 156 -11.63 12.49 -13.88
N ALA A 157 -11.28 11.53 -13.03
CA ALA A 157 -10.88 10.23 -13.49
C ALA A 157 -12.06 9.41 -14.02
N ASN A 158 -11.78 8.57 -15.02
CA ASN A 158 -12.74 7.59 -15.52
C ASN A 158 -12.35 6.20 -14.97
N VAL A 159 -13.29 5.57 -14.28
CA VAL A 159 -13.06 4.25 -13.65
C VAL A 159 -12.53 3.21 -14.63
N ASN A 160 -12.93 3.26 -15.91
CA ASN A 160 -12.44 2.35 -16.95
C ASN A 160 -10.96 2.55 -17.32
N ASN A 161 -10.36 3.71 -16.97
CA ASN A 161 -8.96 4.02 -17.20
C ASN A 161 -8.10 3.79 -15.95
N ILE A 162 -8.73 3.70 -14.77
CA ILE A 162 -8.00 3.49 -13.53
C ILE A 162 -7.32 2.13 -13.57
N LYS A 163 -6.00 2.14 -13.34
CA LYS A 163 -5.19 0.94 -13.10
C LYS A 163 -4.73 0.90 -11.65
N GLY A 164 -4.53 -0.30 -11.11
CA GLY A 164 -4.08 -0.45 -9.73
C GLY A 164 -3.12 -1.60 -9.52
N ILE A 165 -2.27 -1.46 -8.49
CA ILE A 165 -1.42 -2.54 -7.97
C ILE A 165 -1.74 -2.74 -6.49
N LEU A 166 -2.06 -3.98 -6.10
CA LEU A 166 -2.10 -4.42 -4.72
C LEU A 166 -0.71 -4.94 -4.34
N PHE A 167 -0.10 -4.31 -3.35
CA PHE A 167 1.21 -4.67 -2.83
C PHE A 167 1.18 -5.92 -1.94
N PRO A 168 2.34 -6.54 -1.61
CA PRO A 168 2.41 -7.64 -0.66
C PRO A 168 1.69 -7.32 0.65
N SER A 169 0.90 -8.26 1.13
CA SER A 169 0.12 -8.14 2.35
C SER A 169 -0.04 -9.53 2.99
N VAL A 170 -0.69 -9.63 4.14
CA VAL A 170 -0.97 -10.92 4.76
C VAL A 170 -1.95 -11.73 3.89
N SER A 171 -1.71 -13.04 3.72
CA SER A 171 -2.63 -13.96 3.04
C SER A 171 -3.68 -14.53 4.00
N MET A 172 -4.76 -15.07 3.45
CA MET A 172 -5.87 -15.68 4.19
C MET A 172 -5.41 -16.65 5.27
N ASN A 173 -4.55 -17.60 4.94
CA ASN A 173 -4.09 -18.64 5.87
C ASN A 173 -3.22 -18.12 7.04
N CYS A 174 -2.82 -16.85 6.97
CA CYS A 174 -1.97 -16.21 7.95
C CYS A 174 -2.69 -15.08 8.73
N TYR A 175 -3.97 -14.84 8.44
CA TYR A 175 -4.71 -13.75 9.05
C TYR A 175 -6.00 -14.25 9.69
N ASP A 176 -5.91 -14.59 10.97
CA ASP A 176 -7.02 -15.09 11.77
C ASP A 176 -7.58 -14.02 12.73
N LEU A 177 -8.88 -14.01 12.89
CA LEU A 177 -9.64 -13.08 13.74
C LEU A 177 -10.64 -13.84 14.64
N GLU A 178 -11.11 -13.16 15.69
CA GLU A 178 -12.12 -13.67 16.61
C GLU A 178 -13.54 -13.53 16.03
N GLU A 179 -14.48 -14.35 16.52
CA GLU A 179 -15.86 -14.41 16.00
C GLU A 179 -16.58 -13.06 16.01
N ASP A 180 -16.38 -12.25 17.04
CA ASP A 180 -17.02 -10.93 17.17
C ASP A 180 -16.66 -9.98 16.01
N ILE A 181 -15.43 -10.10 15.51
CA ILE A 181 -14.96 -9.30 14.35
C ILE A 181 -15.50 -9.88 13.04
N ILE A 182 -15.66 -11.22 12.95
CA ILE A 182 -16.11 -11.92 11.74
C ILE A 182 -17.53 -11.52 11.33
N VAL A 183 -18.41 -11.18 12.25
CA VAL A 183 -19.77 -10.72 11.93
C VAL A 183 -19.77 -9.56 10.94
N GLY A 184 -18.85 -8.60 11.11
CA GLY A 184 -18.68 -7.49 10.17
C GLY A 184 -18.25 -7.96 8.76
N PHE A 185 -17.36 -8.94 8.69
CA PHE A 185 -16.91 -9.50 7.42
C PHE A 185 -17.98 -10.31 6.70
N ARG A 186 -18.81 -11.08 7.41
CA ARG A 186 -19.97 -11.78 6.82
C ARG A 186 -20.93 -10.80 6.15
N LYS A 187 -21.27 -9.71 6.85
CA LYS A 187 -22.10 -8.66 6.29
C LYS A 187 -21.45 -8.05 5.04
N PHE A 188 -20.19 -7.67 5.13
CA PHE A 188 -19.45 -7.06 4.04
C PHE A 188 -19.32 -8.00 2.82
N ALA A 189 -19.05 -9.28 3.03
CA ALA A 189 -19.02 -10.29 1.97
C ALA A 189 -20.37 -10.36 1.22
N LYS A 190 -21.47 -10.42 1.97
CA LYS A 190 -22.83 -10.42 1.40
C LYS A 190 -23.10 -9.17 0.58
N GLU A 191 -22.71 -8.00 1.06
CA GLU A 191 -22.82 -6.73 0.31
C GLU A 191 -22.00 -6.76 -0.98
N LEU A 192 -20.85 -7.46 -0.97
CA LEU A 192 -20.03 -7.69 -2.15
C LEU A 192 -20.56 -8.81 -3.07
N GLY A 193 -21.58 -9.59 -2.67
CA GLY A 193 -22.11 -10.73 -3.42
C GLY A 193 -21.18 -11.93 -3.42
N LEU A 194 -20.33 -12.05 -2.41
CA LEU A 194 -19.47 -13.20 -2.18
C LEU A 194 -20.15 -14.20 -1.25
N ASN A 195 -19.92 -15.49 -1.49
CA ASN A 195 -20.22 -16.52 -0.50
C ASN A 195 -19.22 -16.45 0.64
N GLU A 196 -19.68 -16.66 1.87
CA GLU A 196 -18.84 -16.60 3.07
C GLU A 196 -17.61 -17.51 2.95
N GLU A 197 -17.81 -18.75 2.52
CA GLU A 197 -16.78 -19.79 2.37
C GLU A 197 -15.66 -19.41 1.40
N GLU A 198 -15.90 -18.42 0.53
CA GLU A 198 -14.89 -17.93 -0.40
C GLU A 198 -13.84 -17.03 0.26
N ILE A 199 -14.16 -16.46 1.43
CA ILE A 199 -13.32 -15.44 2.07
C ILE A 199 -13.10 -15.69 3.56
N ILE A 200 -13.86 -16.61 4.17
CA ILE A 200 -13.77 -16.96 5.58
C ILE A 200 -13.61 -18.48 5.71
N SER A 201 -12.65 -18.92 6.51
CA SER A 201 -12.52 -20.33 6.87
C SER A 201 -12.24 -20.48 8.36
N TYR A 202 -12.92 -21.43 9.00
CA TYR A 202 -12.68 -21.73 10.42
C TYR A 202 -11.36 -22.48 10.61
N ASN A 203 -10.54 -22.00 11.53
CA ASN A 203 -9.29 -22.61 11.94
C ASN A 203 -9.47 -23.28 13.31
N ALA A 204 -9.75 -24.60 13.30
CA ALA A 204 -10.03 -25.36 14.52
C ALA A 204 -8.83 -25.43 15.49
N GLU A 205 -7.59 -25.35 15.00
CA GLU A 205 -6.40 -25.38 15.86
C GLU A 205 -6.29 -24.15 16.77
N LYS A 206 -6.78 -23.00 16.26
CA LYS A 206 -6.72 -21.72 16.96
C LYS A 206 -8.04 -21.25 17.54
N ASP A 207 -9.14 -21.95 17.22
CA ASP A 207 -10.52 -21.52 17.52
C ASP A 207 -10.78 -20.10 16.99
N ARG A 208 -10.41 -19.83 15.74
CA ARG A 208 -10.48 -18.53 15.09
C ARG A 208 -10.83 -18.67 13.61
N TYR A 209 -11.11 -17.56 12.94
CA TYR A 209 -11.47 -17.54 11.53
C TYR A 209 -10.40 -16.86 10.68
N ASN A 210 -9.90 -17.54 9.67
CA ASN A 210 -9.03 -16.95 8.65
C ASN A 210 -9.86 -16.12 7.66
N ILE A 211 -9.33 -14.97 7.23
CA ILE A 211 -10.01 -14.01 6.34
C ILE A 211 -9.14 -13.67 5.15
N ASP A 212 -9.74 -13.68 3.95
CA ASP A 212 -9.11 -13.21 2.72
C ASP A 212 -9.40 -11.72 2.47
N LEU A 213 -8.56 -10.86 3.06
CA LEU A 213 -8.66 -9.42 2.86
C LEU A 213 -8.37 -9.00 1.41
N ARG A 214 -7.50 -9.73 0.70
CA ARG A 214 -7.15 -9.43 -0.70
C ARG A 214 -8.33 -9.65 -1.62
N LYS A 215 -8.99 -10.80 -1.48
CA LYS A 215 -10.18 -11.12 -2.28
C LYS A 215 -11.31 -10.12 -2.02
N LEU A 216 -11.51 -9.72 -0.76
CA LEU A 216 -12.48 -8.68 -0.40
C LEU A 216 -12.15 -7.34 -1.09
N ALA A 217 -10.90 -6.88 -1.00
CA ALA A 217 -10.47 -5.62 -1.60
C ALA A 217 -10.61 -5.64 -3.14
N LEU A 218 -10.16 -6.71 -3.80
CA LEU A 218 -10.24 -6.85 -5.25
C LEU A 218 -11.71 -6.93 -5.73
N THR A 219 -12.58 -7.64 -5.00
CA THR A 219 -14.01 -7.72 -5.31
C THR A 219 -14.68 -6.34 -5.15
N GLN A 220 -14.34 -5.59 -4.09
CA GLN A 220 -14.85 -4.23 -3.90
C GLN A 220 -14.43 -3.32 -5.06
N ILE A 221 -13.16 -3.36 -5.47
CA ILE A 221 -12.63 -2.59 -6.59
C ILE A 221 -13.37 -2.92 -7.89
N LYS A 222 -13.59 -4.22 -8.15
CA LYS A 222 -14.35 -4.69 -9.32
C LYS A 222 -15.80 -4.19 -9.31
N LYS A 223 -16.46 -4.24 -8.16
CA LYS A 223 -17.83 -3.70 -8.01
C LYS A 223 -17.91 -2.19 -8.24
N LEU A 224 -16.85 -1.46 -7.97
CA LEU A 224 -16.74 -0.02 -8.26
C LEU A 224 -16.48 0.27 -9.75
N GLY A 225 -16.34 -0.79 -10.57
CA GLY A 225 -16.28 -0.71 -12.02
C GLY A 225 -14.87 -0.76 -12.62
N LEU A 226 -13.84 -1.02 -11.84
CA LEU A 226 -12.51 -1.28 -12.38
C LEU A 226 -12.49 -2.66 -13.07
N LYS A 227 -11.80 -2.73 -14.21
CA LYS A 227 -11.64 -3.99 -14.95
C LYS A 227 -10.58 -4.88 -14.30
N ASP A 228 -10.76 -6.19 -14.38
CA ASP A 228 -9.80 -7.16 -13.84
C ASP A 228 -8.39 -6.96 -14.45
N ASP A 229 -8.31 -6.74 -15.78
CA ASP A 229 -7.04 -6.49 -16.49
C ASP A 229 -6.33 -5.18 -16.05
N ASN A 230 -7.05 -4.29 -15.39
CA ASN A 230 -6.51 -3.04 -14.85
C ASN A 230 -5.98 -3.21 -13.41
N MET A 231 -6.10 -4.38 -12.82
CA MET A 231 -5.58 -4.67 -11.49
C MET A 231 -4.47 -5.72 -11.55
N LYS A 232 -3.41 -5.49 -10.82
CA LYS A 232 -2.29 -6.41 -10.66
C LYS A 232 -2.02 -6.63 -9.19
N THR A 233 -1.69 -7.85 -8.81
CA THR A 233 -1.34 -8.19 -7.41
C THR A 233 0.10 -8.64 -7.32
N MET A 234 0.82 -8.13 -6.33
CA MET A 234 2.11 -8.71 -5.93
C MET A 234 1.83 -9.88 -4.97
N GLU A 235 1.85 -11.12 -5.50
CA GLU A 235 1.39 -12.35 -4.85
C GLU A 235 2.32 -12.84 -3.73
N TYR A 236 2.68 -11.96 -2.79
CA TYR A 236 3.52 -12.31 -1.65
C TYR A 236 2.75 -12.12 -0.32
N CYS A 237 2.97 -13.06 0.61
CA CYS A 237 2.46 -12.95 1.98
C CYS A 237 3.52 -12.34 2.90
N THR A 238 3.21 -11.24 3.56
CA THR A 238 4.15 -10.59 4.48
C THR A 238 4.49 -11.46 5.68
N TYR A 239 3.55 -12.30 6.13
CA TYR A 239 3.72 -13.18 7.29
C TYR A 239 4.58 -14.42 7.00
N SER A 240 4.37 -15.11 5.87
CA SER A 240 4.86 -16.47 5.66
C SER A 240 5.97 -16.62 4.62
N ASN A 241 6.11 -15.67 3.67
CA ASN A 241 7.12 -15.82 2.63
C ASN A 241 8.54 -15.76 3.18
N LYS A 242 9.33 -16.78 2.82
CA LYS A 242 10.74 -16.93 3.18
C LYS A 242 11.63 -16.93 1.94
N ASP A 243 12.90 -16.59 2.15
CA ASP A 243 13.97 -16.76 1.17
C ASP A 243 14.46 -18.22 1.14
N GLU A 244 15.42 -18.52 0.28
CA GLU A 244 16.03 -19.85 0.13
C GLU A 244 16.78 -20.32 1.39
N LYS A 245 17.17 -19.39 2.27
CA LYS A 245 17.85 -19.65 3.54
C LYS A 245 16.88 -19.83 4.70
N GLY A 246 15.57 -19.73 4.46
CA GLY A 246 14.54 -19.83 5.48
C GLY A 246 14.25 -18.54 6.27
N ASN A 247 14.87 -17.40 5.93
CA ASN A 247 14.59 -16.13 6.57
C ASN A 247 13.30 -15.52 5.99
N TYR A 248 12.52 -14.85 6.83
CA TYR A 248 11.33 -14.14 6.34
C TYR A 248 11.73 -12.99 5.42
N LYS A 249 11.00 -12.86 4.29
CA LYS A 249 11.25 -11.80 3.30
C LYS A 249 10.78 -10.43 3.75
N PHE A 250 9.73 -10.36 4.57
CA PHE A 250 9.03 -9.11 4.93
C PHE A 250 8.84 -8.99 6.43
N HIS A 251 8.78 -7.76 6.92
CA HIS A 251 8.24 -7.47 8.25
C HIS A 251 6.76 -7.82 8.29
N SER A 252 6.31 -8.38 9.42
CA SER A 252 4.91 -8.70 9.68
C SER A 252 4.55 -8.27 11.09
N HIS A 253 3.63 -7.33 11.21
CA HIS A 253 3.15 -6.89 12.52
C HIS A 253 2.51 -8.05 13.31
N ARG A 254 1.80 -8.94 12.62
CA ARG A 254 1.15 -10.10 13.25
C ARG A 254 2.16 -11.11 13.79
N ARG A 255 3.24 -11.37 13.05
CA ARG A 255 4.28 -12.33 13.46
C ARG A 255 5.24 -11.72 14.46
N ASP A 256 5.77 -10.53 14.15
CA ASP A 256 6.94 -9.96 14.84
C ASP A 256 6.55 -9.11 16.05
N ARG A 257 5.31 -8.59 16.06
CA ARG A 257 4.80 -7.67 17.10
C ARG A 257 5.69 -6.44 17.32
N THR A 258 6.43 -6.04 16.28
CA THR A 258 7.33 -4.88 16.27
C THR A 258 6.69 -3.71 15.53
N LEU A 259 7.32 -2.53 15.66
CA LEU A 259 6.97 -1.34 14.88
C LEU A 259 7.76 -1.25 13.57
N SER A 260 8.58 -2.26 13.26
CA SER A 260 9.30 -2.33 11.99
C SER A 260 8.34 -2.64 10.85
N MET A 261 8.42 -1.84 9.78
CA MET A 261 7.50 -1.89 8.64
C MET A 261 8.26 -2.08 7.33
N ASN A 262 7.55 -2.61 6.35
CA ASN A 262 7.96 -2.56 4.95
C ASN A 262 7.64 -1.17 4.38
N MET A 263 8.05 -0.91 3.15
CA MET A 263 7.64 0.30 2.44
C MET A 263 7.12 -0.07 1.06
N ALA A 264 5.89 0.33 0.77
CA ALA A 264 5.30 0.32 -0.55
C ALA A 264 5.54 1.68 -1.21
N LEU A 265 6.15 1.70 -2.39
CA LEU A 265 6.50 2.91 -3.12
C LEU A 265 5.82 2.92 -4.49
N PHE A 266 5.12 4.00 -4.76
CA PHE A 266 4.60 4.33 -6.09
C PHE A 266 5.40 5.52 -6.63
N LEU A 267 6.42 5.22 -7.44
CA LEU A 267 7.41 6.19 -7.88
C LEU A 267 6.81 7.28 -8.77
N GLY A 268 7.41 8.45 -8.71
CA GLY A 268 7.09 9.55 -9.62
C GLY A 268 7.49 9.20 -11.05
N LYS A 269 6.72 9.68 -12.03
CA LYS A 269 7.16 9.69 -13.43
C LYS A 269 8.32 10.66 -13.56
N GLY A 270 9.45 10.20 -14.07
CA GLY A 270 10.53 11.09 -14.44
C GLY A 270 10.00 12.15 -15.41
N LYS A 271 10.44 13.42 -15.25
CA LYS A 271 10.19 14.42 -16.29
C LYS A 271 10.84 13.88 -17.56
N GLY A 272 10.00 13.53 -18.54
CA GLY A 272 10.49 13.13 -19.86
C GLY A 272 11.49 14.20 -20.31
N LYS A 273 12.63 13.80 -20.86
CA LYS A 273 13.45 14.73 -21.59
C LYS A 273 12.54 15.29 -22.68
N GLU A 274 12.19 16.54 -22.56
CA GLU A 274 11.60 17.28 -23.68
C GLU A 274 12.54 17.04 -24.88
N LYS A 275 11.98 16.40 -25.91
CA LYS A 275 12.70 16.17 -27.19
C LYS A 275 12.63 17.43 -28.01
#